data_9a9b47cfcb7d649f69a8f37af7cb42e8
#
_entry.id   9a9b47cfcb7d649f69a8f37af7cb42e8
#
_cell.length_a   1.000
_cell.length_b   1.000
_cell.length_c   1.000
_cell.angle_alpha   90.00
_cell.angle_beta   90.00
_cell.angle_gamma   90.00
#
_symmetry.space_group_name_H-M   'P 1'
#
loop_
_entity.id
_entity.type
_entity.pdbx_description
1 polymer ?
#
loop_
_entity_poly.entity_id
_entity_poly.type
_entity_poly.pdbx_seq_one_letter_code
_entity_poly.pdbx_strand_id
1 'polypeptide(L)'
;MIRYIEGKLLKKEEDRIVVLSNGIGYEVLLPAIVRKAFTSKRAGEEGEIVKLFIYYHQTERQPKPLLIGFTFEPEKEFFEKFITVEDIGPPSAVKALIMPIPRIAKAIEERDSKTLESLKGIGKRTAEKIIATLHGKVGKFALMIEDQVPADVEIVDVKKQVEEVLVRDLGHKVGEAQRLVREAMVRNPGISTPEELFEEVYRGQKEVPF
;
A
#
# COMPACT_ATOMS: atom_id res chain seq x y z
N MET A 1 2.83 4.42 23.51
CA MET A 1 2.88 4.83 22.08
C MET A 1 2.66 3.59 21.20
N ILE A 2 1.69 3.63 20.28
CA ILE A 2 1.36 2.51 19.37
C ILE A 2 2.11 2.74 18.05
N ARG A 3 2.92 1.77 17.61
CA ARG A 3 3.69 1.85 16.35
C ARG A 3 3.28 0.85 15.29
N TYR A 4 2.60 -0.21 15.71
CA TYR A 4 2.15 -1.30 14.84
C TYR A 4 0.90 -1.93 15.42
N ILE A 5 -0.02 -2.32 14.55
CA ILE A 5 -1.23 -3.07 14.91
C ILE A 5 -1.39 -4.20 13.91
N GLU A 6 -1.59 -5.40 14.44
CA GLU A 6 -2.02 -6.56 13.69
C GLU A 6 -3.30 -7.10 14.32
N GLY A 7 -4.30 -7.37 13.50
CA GLY A 7 -5.57 -7.84 14.00
C GLY A 7 -6.62 -8.00 12.91
N LYS A 8 -7.80 -8.44 13.33
CA LYS A 8 -8.95 -8.67 12.46
C LYS A 8 -9.57 -7.33 12.01
N LEU A 9 -9.83 -7.19 10.72
CA LEU A 9 -10.57 -6.05 10.18
C LEU A 9 -12.05 -6.17 10.59
N LEU A 10 -12.45 -5.39 11.59
CA LEU A 10 -13.80 -5.44 12.15
C LEU A 10 -14.79 -4.57 11.37
N LYS A 11 -14.37 -3.36 10.95
CA LYS A 11 -15.23 -2.40 10.26
C LYS A 11 -14.44 -1.56 9.27
N LYS A 12 -15.08 -1.20 8.15
CA LYS A 12 -14.58 -0.19 7.20
C LYS A 12 -15.53 1.00 7.18
N GLU A 13 -14.96 2.21 7.24
CA GLU A 13 -15.66 3.48 7.07
C GLU A 13 -15.01 4.27 5.93
N GLU A 14 -15.50 5.48 5.66
CA GLU A 14 -15.03 6.27 4.52
C GLU A 14 -13.53 6.58 4.55
N ASP A 15 -13.03 7.03 5.73
CA ASP A 15 -11.63 7.46 5.89
C ASP A 15 -10.87 6.65 6.95
N ARG A 16 -11.49 5.62 7.55
CA ARG A 16 -10.94 4.84 8.66
C ARG A 16 -11.38 3.39 8.65
N ILE A 17 -10.69 2.60 9.43
CA ILE A 17 -11.07 1.22 9.73
C ILE A 17 -11.02 0.98 11.23
N VAL A 18 -11.70 -0.09 11.66
CA VAL A 18 -11.56 -0.61 13.02
C VAL A 18 -10.87 -1.96 12.95
N VAL A 19 -9.76 -2.10 13.65
CA VAL A 19 -8.97 -3.33 13.75
C VAL A 19 -9.11 -3.89 15.15
N LEU A 20 -9.58 -5.13 15.25
CA LEU A 20 -9.69 -5.87 16.52
C LEU A 20 -8.39 -6.62 16.78
N SER A 21 -7.67 -6.21 17.82
CA SER A 21 -6.44 -6.86 18.26
C SER A 21 -6.52 -7.12 19.76
N ASN A 22 -6.34 -8.37 20.15
CA ASN A 22 -6.39 -8.81 21.57
C ASN A 22 -7.63 -8.31 22.34
N GLY A 23 -8.81 -8.33 21.70
CA GLY A 23 -10.08 -7.90 22.32
C GLY A 23 -10.28 -6.38 22.34
N ILE A 24 -9.35 -5.58 21.82
CA ILE A 24 -9.45 -4.13 21.75
C ILE A 24 -9.67 -3.70 20.30
N GLY A 25 -10.71 -2.89 20.05
CA GLY A 25 -10.99 -2.29 18.76
C GLY A 25 -10.22 -0.96 18.60
N TYR A 26 -9.29 -0.91 17.65
CA TYR A 26 -8.52 0.30 17.32
C TYR A 26 -9.12 1.00 16.11
N GLU A 27 -9.56 2.25 16.28
CA GLU A 27 -9.95 3.12 15.18
C GLU A 27 -8.70 3.69 14.51
N VAL A 28 -8.48 3.41 13.24
CA VAL A 28 -7.30 3.82 12.48
C VAL A 28 -7.72 4.62 11.26
N LEU A 29 -7.28 5.87 11.18
CA LEU A 29 -7.45 6.75 10.02
C LEU A 29 -6.50 6.34 8.91
N LEU A 30 -6.98 6.27 7.67
CA LEU A 30 -6.18 5.84 6.53
C LEU A 30 -6.08 6.95 5.47
N PRO A 31 -4.87 7.29 5.00
CA PRO A 31 -4.70 8.08 3.79
C PRO A 31 -5.38 7.42 2.58
N ALA A 32 -5.80 8.22 1.59
CA ALA A 32 -6.51 7.71 0.42
C ALA A 32 -5.72 6.64 -0.36
N ILE A 33 -4.40 6.76 -0.40
CA ILE A 33 -3.50 5.77 -1.03
C ILE A 33 -3.57 4.41 -0.33
N VAL A 34 -3.62 4.42 1.01
CA VAL A 34 -3.68 3.20 1.83
C VAL A 34 -5.05 2.55 1.77
N ARG A 35 -6.13 3.36 1.74
CA ARG A 35 -7.52 2.84 1.71
C ARG A 35 -7.79 1.88 0.55
N LYS A 36 -7.14 2.09 -0.58
CA LYS A 36 -7.30 1.23 -1.77
C LYS A 36 -6.97 -0.24 -1.47
N ALA A 37 -5.95 -0.50 -0.64
CA ALA A 37 -5.55 -1.84 -0.24
C ALA A 37 -6.59 -2.56 0.64
N PHE A 38 -7.57 -1.81 1.18
CA PHE A 38 -8.62 -2.37 2.04
C PHE A 38 -9.98 -2.51 1.32
N THR A 39 -10.08 -2.07 0.07
CA THR A 39 -11.37 -2.06 -0.66
C THR A 39 -11.93 -3.48 -0.83
N SER A 40 -11.11 -4.43 -1.23
CA SER A 40 -11.47 -5.83 -1.46
C SER A 40 -11.51 -6.69 -0.19
N LYS A 41 -10.87 -6.24 0.91
CA LYS A 41 -10.76 -7.04 2.14
C LYS A 41 -12.10 -7.22 2.83
N ARG A 42 -12.35 -8.42 3.36
CA ARG A 42 -13.55 -8.71 4.16
C ARG A 42 -13.43 -8.09 5.55
N ALA A 43 -14.54 -7.57 6.05
CA ALA A 43 -14.66 -7.01 7.40
C ALA A 43 -15.80 -7.69 8.18
N GLY A 44 -15.79 -7.60 9.50
CA GLY A 44 -16.80 -8.19 10.39
C GLY A 44 -16.30 -9.40 11.15
N GLU A 45 -17.19 -10.32 11.48
CA GLU A 45 -16.85 -11.53 12.27
C GLU A 45 -15.84 -12.43 11.55
N GLU A 46 -15.93 -12.52 10.22
CA GLU A 46 -14.97 -13.22 9.35
C GLU A 46 -13.98 -12.27 8.68
N GLY A 47 -13.69 -11.14 9.34
CA GLY A 47 -12.77 -10.13 8.82
C GLY A 47 -11.34 -10.65 8.66
N GLU A 48 -10.69 -10.26 7.57
CA GLU A 48 -9.30 -10.63 7.31
C GLU A 48 -8.34 -10.02 8.32
N ILE A 49 -7.23 -10.71 8.57
CA ILE A 49 -6.13 -10.16 9.36
C ILE A 49 -5.44 -9.06 8.55
N VAL A 50 -5.24 -7.93 9.18
CA VAL A 50 -4.56 -6.77 8.59
C VAL A 50 -3.40 -6.33 9.47
N LYS A 51 -2.38 -5.78 8.84
CA LYS A 51 -1.14 -5.30 9.46
C LYS A 51 -0.96 -3.84 9.09
N LEU A 52 -0.68 -2.98 10.07
CA LEU A 52 -0.53 -1.55 9.88
C LEU A 52 0.64 -1.00 10.69
N PHE A 53 1.48 -0.23 10.03
CA PHE A 53 2.42 0.68 10.69
C PHE A 53 1.66 1.93 11.12
N ILE A 54 1.78 2.31 12.39
CA ILE A 54 0.97 3.36 12.99
C ILE A 54 1.81 4.59 13.28
N TYR A 55 1.32 5.73 12.82
CA TYR A 55 1.69 7.02 13.36
C TYR A 55 0.69 7.40 14.46
N TYR A 56 1.19 7.53 15.68
CA TYR A 56 0.41 7.92 16.84
C TYR A 56 0.54 9.42 17.07
N HIS A 57 -0.58 10.15 17.03
CA HIS A 57 -0.62 11.58 17.28
C HIS A 57 -1.53 11.90 18.46
N GLN A 58 -0.99 12.61 19.42
CA GLN A 58 -1.71 13.14 20.58
C GLN A 58 -1.04 14.43 21.04
N THR A 59 -1.83 15.45 21.33
CA THR A 59 -1.35 16.72 21.86
C THR A 59 -2.21 17.16 23.04
N GLU A 60 -1.74 18.11 23.84
CA GLU A 60 -2.54 18.69 24.93
C GLU A 60 -3.87 19.27 24.44
N ARG A 61 -3.87 19.87 23.23
CA ARG A 61 -5.07 20.43 22.59
C ARG A 61 -5.98 19.38 21.97
N GLN A 62 -5.46 18.20 21.69
CA GLN A 62 -6.18 17.05 21.14
C GLN A 62 -5.89 15.82 22.00
N PRO A 63 -6.57 15.71 23.16
CA PRO A 63 -6.32 14.62 24.12
C PRO A 63 -6.75 13.24 23.61
N LYS A 64 -7.73 13.18 22.67
CA LYS A 64 -8.08 11.92 22.01
C LYS A 64 -6.97 11.55 21.02
N PRO A 65 -6.28 10.41 21.21
CA PRO A 65 -5.23 10.00 20.30
C PRO A 65 -5.78 9.72 18.89
N LEU A 66 -5.02 10.11 17.88
CA LEU A 66 -5.28 9.81 16.48
C LEU A 66 -4.27 8.76 16.01
N LEU A 67 -4.76 7.61 15.57
CA LEU A 67 -3.96 6.57 14.95
C LEU A 67 -4.06 6.73 13.43
N ILE A 68 -2.95 6.89 12.75
CA ILE A 68 -2.90 6.94 11.28
C ILE A 68 -2.15 5.71 10.81
N GLY A 69 -2.77 4.91 9.95
CA GLY A 69 -2.27 3.62 9.50
C GLY A 69 -1.67 3.67 8.10
N PHE A 70 -0.59 2.91 7.93
CA PHE A 70 0.11 2.71 6.66
C PHE A 70 0.35 1.22 6.45
N THR A 71 0.31 0.78 5.21
CA THR A 71 0.56 -0.63 4.87
C THR A 71 2.04 -0.96 4.95
N PHE A 72 2.91 0.03 4.63
CA PHE A 72 4.37 -0.12 4.65
C PHE A 72 5.02 0.88 5.59
N GLU A 73 6.12 0.47 6.21
CA GLU A 73 6.92 1.35 7.05
C GLU A 73 7.49 2.57 6.29
N PRO A 74 8.00 2.44 5.05
CA PRO A 74 8.44 3.59 4.26
C PRO A 74 7.33 4.63 3.98
N GLU A 75 6.07 4.22 3.85
CA GLU A 75 4.95 5.16 3.73
C GLU A 75 4.78 6.02 4.99
N LYS A 76 4.87 5.37 6.15
CA LYS A 76 4.86 6.05 7.45
C LYS A 76 6.06 6.97 7.60
N GLU A 77 7.26 6.54 7.22
CA GLU A 77 8.45 7.38 7.26
C GLU A 77 8.33 8.63 6.36
N PHE A 78 7.78 8.47 5.17
CA PHE A 78 7.50 9.60 4.30
C PHE A 78 6.50 10.56 4.94
N PHE A 79 5.41 10.02 5.50
CA PHE A 79 4.41 10.81 6.20
C PHE A 79 5.01 11.61 7.36
N GLU A 80 5.87 10.99 8.17
CA GLU A 80 6.58 11.65 9.27
C GLU A 80 7.44 12.83 8.79
N LYS A 81 8.08 12.71 7.62
CA LYS A 81 8.77 13.83 6.98
C LYS A 81 7.80 14.88 6.45
N PHE A 82 6.71 14.45 5.82
CA PHE A 82 5.74 15.34 5.19
C PHE A 82 5.07 16.28 6.21
N ILE A 83 4.78 15.82 7.41
CA ILE A 83 4.22 16.63 8.50
C ILE A 83 5.22 17.57 9.18
N THR A 84 6.51 17.51 8.85
CA THR A 84 7.49 18.51 9.31
C THR A 84 7.39 19.82 8.54
N VAL A 85 6.67 19.83 7.43
CA VAL A 85 6.43 21.03 6.63
C VAL A 85 5.48 21.96 7.38
N GLU A 86 5.85 23.23 7.46
CA GLU A 86 5.00 24.25 8.09
C GLU A 86 3.60 24.30 7.45
N ASP A 87 2.56 24.45 8.25
CA ASP A 87 1.15 24.43 7.87
C ASP A 87 0.59 23.03 7.45
N ILE A 88 1.40 21.97 7.50
CA ILE A 88 0.95 20.61 7.23
C ILE A 88 0.92 19.79 8.52
N GLY A 89 -0.24 19.76 9.19
CA GLY A 89 -0.45 18.86 10.32
C GLY A 89 -0.91 17.44 9.87
N PRO A 90 -0.93 16.46 10.81
CA PRO A 90 -1.29 15.09 10.50
C PRO A 90 -2.65 14.92 9.77
N PRO A 91 -3.76 15.60 10.16
CA PRO A 91 -5.02 15.50 9.45
C PRO A 91 -4.98 16.05 8.02
N SER A 92 -4.20 17.13 7.79
CA SER A 92 -4.01 17.73 6.46
C SER A 92 -3.17 16.82 5.57
N ALA A 93 -2.11 16.23 6.12
CA ALA A 93 -1.26 15.27 5.41
C ALA A 93 -2.03 14.04 4.95
N VAL A 94 -2.89 13.45 5.82
CA VAL A 94 -3.76 12.31 5.43
C VAL A 94 -4.64 12.66 4.24
N LYS A 95 -5.21 13.88 4.21
CA LYS A 95 -6.05 14.35 3.09
C LYS A 95 -5.24 14.61 1.81
N ALA A 96 -3.99 15.05 1.94
CA ALA A 96 -3.11 15.35 0.82
C ALA A 96 -2.58 14.08 0.13
N LEU A 97 -2.40 12.97 0.84
CA LEU A 97 -1.87 11.71 0.30
C LEU A 97 -2.92 10.97 -0.56
N ILE A 98 -3.18 11.50 -1.75
CA ILE A 98 -4.15 10.97 -2.74
C ILE A 98 -3.50 10.25 -3.92
N MET A 99 -2.18 10.43 -4.10
CA MET A 99 -1.38 9.78 -5.14
C MET A 99 -0.20 9.02 -4.53
N PRO A 100 0.40 8.05 -5.24
CA PRO A 100 1.51 7.24 -4.74
C PRO A 100 2.67 8.09 -4.20
N ILE A 101 3.22 7.68 -3.07
CA ILE A 101 4.35 8.38 -2.42
C ILE A 101 5.55 8.57 -3.34
N PRO A 102 5.97 7.58 -4.17
CA PRO A 102 7.05 7.75 -5.12
C PRO A 102 6.84 8.95 -6.05
N ARG A 103 5.60 9.14 -6.51
CA ARG A 103 5.25 10.27 -7.38
C ARG A 103 5.33 11.62 -6.65
N ILE A 104 4.88 11.68 -5.40
CA ILE A 104 4.99 12.89 -4.58
C ILE A 104 6.47 13.20 -4.31
N ALA A 105 7.25 12.19 -3.91
CA ALA A 105 8.67 12.33 -3.63
C ALA A 105 9.46 12.79 -4.88
N LYS A 106 9.15 12.21 -6.04
CA LYS A 106 9.73 12.62 -7.32
C LYS A 106 9.40 14.08 -7.64
N ALA A 107 8.15 14.50 -7.49
CA ALA A 107 7.74 15.89 -7.70
C ALA A 107 8.49 16.87 -6.78
N ILE A 108 8.77 16.47 -5.54
CA ILE A 108 9.56 17.26 -4.59
C ILE A 108 11.02 17.39 -5.07
N GLU A 109 11.66 16.28 -5.50
CA GLU A 109 13.04 16.26 -5.95
C GLU A 109 13.21 16.98 -7.30
N GLU A 110 12.21 16.94 -8.18
CA GLU A 110 12.18 17.65 -9.48
C GLU A 110 11.66 19.09 -9.35
N ARG A 111 11.27 19.53 -8.15
CA ARG A 111 10.68 20.86 -7.87
C ARG A 111 9.43 21.15 -8.70
N ASP A 112 8.64 20.11 -8.98
CA ASP A 112 7.38 20.22 -9.71
C ASP A 112 6.24 20.69 -8.77
N SER A 113 6.12 22.01 -8.62
CA SER A 113 5.08 22.61 -7.79
C SER A 113 3.67 22.30 -8.31
N LYS A 114 3.48 22.15 -9.62
CA LYS A 114 2.16 21.88 -10.23
C LYS A 114 1.61 20.53 -9.78
N THR A 115 2.44 19.49 -9.79
CA THR A 115 2.05 18.18 -9.28
C THR A 115 1.72 18.25 -7.78
N LEU A 116 2.48 18.99 -6.99
CA LEU A 116 2.20 19.15 -5.56
C LEU A 116 0.93 19.96 -5.30
N GLU A 117 0.62 20.97 -6.10
CA GLU A 117 -0.63 21.75 -6.01
C GLU A 117 -1.88 20.90 -6.33
N SER A 118 -1.74 19.78 -7.05
CA SER A 118 -2.83 18.83 -7.29
C SER A 118 -3.22 18.00 -6.04
N LEU A 119 -2.39 18.01 -5.01
CA LEU A 119 -2.68 17.34 -3.73
C LEU A 119 -3.80 18.07 -3.00
N LYS A 120 -4.71 17.31 -2.39
CA LYS A 120 -5.87 17.87 -1.70
C LYS A 120 -5.47 18.79 -0.54
N GLY A 121 -5.85 20.05 -0.62
CA GLY A 121 -5.55 21.05 0.41
C GLY A 121 -4.16 21.68 0.33
N ILE A 122 -3.40 21.40 -0.73
CA ILE A 122 -2.09 22.00 -0.99
C ILE A 122 -2.25 23.07 -2.08
N GLY A 123 -2.07 24.32 -1.71
CA GLY A 123 -1.98 25.43 -2.66
C GLY A 123 -0.54 25.77 -3.03
N LYS A 124 -0.36 26.71 -3.95
CA LYS A 124 0.95 27.14 -4.47
C LYS A 124 1.97 27.44 -3.35
N ARG A 125 1.60 28.26 -2.36
CA ARG A 125 2.48 28.62 -1.23
C ARG A 125 2.92 27.40 -0.41
N THR A 126 1.98 26.47 -0.17
CA THR A 126 2.28 25.24 0.58
C THR A 126 3.14 24.30 -0.24
N ALA A 127 2.93 24.21 -1.56
CA ALA A 127 3.78 23.43 -2.48
C ALA A 127 5.22 23.94 -2.47
N GLU A 128 5.42 25.25 -2.50
CA GLU A 128 6.75 25.88 -2.37
C GLU A 128 7.42 25.54 -1.03
N LYS A 129 6.67 25.59 0.09
CA LYS A 129 7.16 25.18 1.42
C LYS A 129 7.54 23.69 1.46
N ILE A 130 6.75 22.82 0.83
CA ILE A 130 7.06 21.39 0.72
C ILE A 130 8.40 21.18 0.04
N ILE A 131 8.61 21.81 -1.11
CA ILE A 131 9.87 21.73 -1.87
C ILE A 131 11.03 22.26 -1.03
N ALA A 132 10.88 23.46 -0.45
CA ALA A 132 11.94 24.08 0.34
C ALA A 132 12.36 23.23 1.56
N THR A 133 11.41 22.51 2.17
CA THR A 133 11.67 21.73 3.39
C THR A 133 12.20 20.33 3.08
N LEU A 134 11.69 19.68 2.02
CA LEU A 134 11.87 18.24 1.77
C LEU A 134 12.79 17.91 0.60
N HIS A 135 13.09 18.84 -0.31
CA HIS A 135 14.03 18.60 -1.42
C HIS A 135 15.39 18.09 -0.89
N GLY A 136 15.92 17.06 -1.48
CA GLY A 136 17.15 16.36 -1.08
C GLY A 136 16.98 15.43 0.14
N LYS A 137 15.77 15.33 0.73
CA LYS A 137 15.51 14.50 1.92
C LYS A 137 14.56 13.33 1.65
N VAL A 138 13.92 13.31 0.48
CA VAL A 138 12.90 12.33 0.13
C VAL A 138 13.25 11.48 -1.09
N GLY A 139 14.47 11.62 -1.65
CA GLY A 139 14.93 10.90 -2.83
C GLY A 139 14.81 9.38 -2.72
N LYS A 140 15.03 8.81 -1.52
CA LYS A 140 14.87 7.36 -1.31
C LYS A 140 13.44 6.87 -1.60
N PHE A 141 12.42 7.71 -1.36
CA PHE A 141 11.02 7.36 -1.61
C PHE A 141 10.64 7.50 -3.08
N ALA A 142 11.34 8.35 -3.84
CA ALA A 142 11.15 8.47 -5.28
C ALA A 142 11.59 7.22 -6.06
N LEU A 143 12.49 6.42 -5.45
CA LEU A 143 13.00 5.16 -6.02
C LEU A 143 12.15 3.94 -5.65
N MET A 144 11.15 4.10 -4.79
CA MET A 144 10.21 3.02 -4.48
C MET A 144 9.38 2.70 -5.73
N ILE A 145 9.20 1.42 -6.01
CA ILE A 145 8.38 0.97 -7.13
C ILE A 145 6.92 1.32 -6.83
N GLU A 146 6.24 2.01 -7.75
CA GLU A 146 4.83 2.42 -7.58
C GLU A 146 3.89 1.23 -7.38
N ASP A 147 4.27 0.05 -7.85
CA ASP A 147 3.53 -1.22 -7.73
C ASP A 147 3.76 -1.96 -6.39
N GLN A 148 4.53 -1.40 -5.46
CA GLN A 148 4.54 -1.86 -4.07
C GLN A 148 3.36 -1.27 -3.26
N VAL A 149 2.19 -1.17 -3.88
CA VAL A 149 0.92 -1.31 -3.18
C VAL A 149 0.70 -2.82 -3.10
N PRO A 150 0.69 -3.47 -1.94
CA PRO A 150 0.31 -4.87 -1.91
C PRO A 150 -1.19 -4.97 -2.19
N ALA A 151 -1.55 -5.17 -3.42
CA ALA A 151 -2.42 -6.27 -3.70
C ALA A 151 -1.47 -7.48 -3.68
N ASP A 152 -1.46 -8.17 -2.55
CA ASP A 152 -0.77 -9.44 -2.43
C ASP A 152 0.73 -9.42 -2.79
N VAL A 153 1.59 -8.88 -1.90
CA VAL A 153 3.04 -9.08 -1.98
C VAL A 153 3.34 -10.58 -2.05
N GLU A 154 2.55 -11.41 -1.40
CA GLU A 154 2.61 -12.86 -1.54
C GLU A 154 2.25 -13.32 -2.97
N ILE A 155 1.22 -12.77 -3.62
CA ILE A 155 0.78 -13.21 -4.97
C ILE A 155 1.71 -12.68 -6.07
N VAL A 156 2.29 -11.49 -5.94
CA VAL A 156 3.28 -10.98 -6.93
C VAL A 156 4.57 -11.78 -6.85
N ASP A 157 5.01 -12.11 -5.63
CA ASP A 157 6.18 -12.95 -5.41
C ASP A 157 5.91 -14.40 -5.87
N VAL A 158 4.73 -14.95 -5.56
CA VAL A 158 4.25 -16.25 -6.04
C VAL A 158 4.22 -16.32 -7.57
N LYS A 159 3.65 -15.32 -8.26
CA LYS A 159 3.65 -15.27 -9.73
C LYS A 159 5.05 -15.26 -10.30
N LYS A 160 5.92 -14.41 -9.76
CA LYS A 160 7.28 -14.25 -10.23
C LYS A 160 8.11 -15.51 -10.01
N GLN A 161 7.97 -16.15 -8.84
CA GLN A 161 8.63 -17.42 -8.55
C GLN A 161 8.20 -18.52 -9.53
N VAL A 162 6.90 -18.65 -9.81
CA VAL A 162 6.39 -19.65 -10.76
C VAL A 162 6.81 -19.30 -12.18
N GLU A 163 6.78 -18.04 -12.62
CA GLU A 163 7.29 -17.61 -13.92
C GLU A 163 8.79 -17.96 -14.08
N GLU A 164 9.62 -17.72 -13.05
CA GLU A 164 11.04 -18.05 -13.05
C GLU A 164 11.27 -19.57 -13.19
N VAL A 165 10.51 -20.40 -12.48
CA VAL A 165 10.58 -21.86 -12.58
C VAL A 165 10.16 -22.33 -13.98
N LEU A 166 9.06 -21.81 -14.53
CA LEU A 166 8.58 -22.15 -15.88
C LEU A 166 9.63 -21.81 -16.95
N VAL A 167 10.32 -20.68 -16.81
CA VAL A 167 11.33 -20.25 -17.80
C VAL A 167 12.65 -20.98 -17.59
N ARG A 168 13.16 -21.04 -16.37
CA ARG A 168 14.51 -21.50 -16.05
C ARG A 168 14.62 -23.03 -16.04
N ASP A 169 13.64 -23.69 -15.41
CA ASP A 169 13.72 -25.13 -15.13
C ASP A 169 12.93 -25.95 -16.18
N LEU A 170 11.89 -25.37 -16.79
CA LEU A 170 11.02 -26.04 -17.75
C LEU A 170 11.16 -25.52 -19.19
N GLY A 171 11.98 -24.49 -19.41
CA GLY A 171 12.34 -24.01 -20.74
C GLY A 171 11.25 -23.26 -21.51
N HIS A 172 10.18 -22.81 -20.83
CA HIS A 172 9.15 -21.99 -21.47
C HIS A 172 9.71 -20.62 -21.88
N LYS A 173 9.16 -20.04 -22.94
CA LYS A 173 9.46 -18.64 -23.28
C LYS A 173 8.82 -17.71 -22.25
N VAL A 174 9.47 -16.58 -21.93
CA VAL A 174 9.00 -15.62 -20.93
C VAL A 174 7.53 -15.20 -21.16
N GLY A 175 7.15 -14.86 -22.40
CA GLY A 175 5.78 -14.49 -22.72
C GLY A 175 4.76 -15.64 -22.58
N GLU A 176 5.19 -16.88 -22.73
CA GLU A 176 4.36 -18.06 -22.53
C GLU A 176 4.14 -18.34 -21.04
N ALA A 177 5.21 -18.28 -20.25
CA ALA A 177 5.14 -18.42 -18.78
C ALA A 177 4.18 -17.38 -18.17
N GLN A 178 4.30 -16.13 -18.57
CA GLN A 178 3.41 -15.04 -18.12
C GLN A 178 1.94 -15.28 -18.52
N ARG A 179 1.69 -15.81 -19.72
CA ARG A 179 0.33 -16.15 -20.15
C ARG A 179 -0.25 -17.27 -19.29
N LEU A 180 0.50 -18.37 -19.10
CA LEU A 180 0.08 -19.53 -18.31
C LEU A 180 -0.25 -19.16 -16.87
N VAL A 181 0.61 -18.38 -16.24
CA VAL A 181 0.40 -17.87 -14.85
C VAL A 181 -0.85 -16.99 -14.80
N ARG A 182 -1.06 -16.11 -15.76
CA ARG A 182 -2.26 -15.25 -15.81
C ARG A 182 -3.54 -16.07 -15.98
N GLU A 183 -3.56 -17.05 -16.87
CA GLU A 183 -4.71 -17.93 -17.10
C GLU A 183 -5.04 -18.76 -15.85
N ALA A 184 -4.04 -19.29 -15.16
CA ALA A 184 -4.21 -20.02 -13.91
C ALA A 184 -4.84 -19.13 -12.81
N MET A 185 -4.37 -17.91 -12.65
CA MET A 185 -4.92 -16.94 -11.68
C MET A 185 -6.35 -16.49 -12.01
N VAL A 186 -6.73 -16.47 -13.30
CA VAL A 186 -8.12 -16.18 -13.71
C VAL A 186 -9.04 -17.36 -13.39
N ARG A 187 -8.56 -18.60 -13.57
CA ARG A 187 -9.33 -19.80 -13.23
C ARG A 187 -9.53 -19.98 -11.73
N ASN A 188 -8.50 -19.68 -10.95
CA ASN A 188 -8.56 -19.77 -9.49
C ASN A 188 -7.97 -18.54 -8.82
N PRO A 189 -8.78 -17.52 -8.53
CA PRO A 189 -8.33 -16.28 -7.87
C PRO A 189 -7.91 -16.45 -6.40
N GLY A 190 -8.17 -17.61 -5.79
CA GLY A 190 -7.88 -17.89 -4.39
C GLY A 190 -6.50 -18.49 -4.11
N ILE A 191 -5.67 -18.65 -5.16
CA ILE A 191 -4.30 -19.19 -5.02
C ILE A 191 -3.42 -18.24 -4.21
N SER A 192 -2.74 -18.78 -3.20
CA SER A 192 -1.90 -18.01 -2.27
C SER A 192 -0.46 -18.51 -2.17
N THR A 193 -0.15 -19.71 -2.69
CA THR A 193 1.19 -20.31 -2.64
C THR A 193 1.76 -20.60 -4.04
N PRO A 194 3.11 -20.62 -4.21
CA PRO A 194 3.74 -20.98 -5.48
C PRO A 194 3.37 -22.39 -5.94
N GLU A 195 3.25 -23.32 -5.00
CA GLU A 195 2.88 -24.72 -5.27
C GLU A 195 1.47 -24.83 -5.86
N GLU A 196 0.49 -24.16 -5.25
CA GLU A 196 -0.89 -24.12 -5.75
C GLU A 196 -0.96 -23.51 -7.14
N LEU A 197 -0.23 -22.42 -7.38
CA LEU A 197 -0.20 -21.77 -8.68
C LEU A 197 0.44 -22.66 -9.75
N PHE A 198 1.51 -23.34 -9.40
CA PHE A 198 2.19 -24.27 -10.28
C PHE A 198 1.27 -25.45 -10.67
N GLU A 199 0.58 -26.06 -9.70
CA GLU A 199 -0.40 -27.11 -9.95
C GLU A 199 -1.54 -26.65 -10.88
N GLU A 200 -2.04 -25.43 -10.67
CA GLU A 200 -3.13 -24.89 -11.49
C GLU A 200 -2.68 -24.58 -12.92
N VAL A 201 -1.43 -24.12 -13.11
CA VAL A 201 -0.82 -23.98 -14.45
C VAL A 201 -0.85 -25.31 -15.20
N TYR A 202 -0.41 -26.40 -14.55
CA TYR A 202 -0.39 -27.73 -15.17
C TYR A 202 -1.76 -28.35 -15.37
N ARG A 203 -2.72 -28.07 -14.49
CA ARG A 203 -4.12 -28.51 -14.68
C ARG A 203 -4.68 -27.95 -15.97
N GLY A 204 -4.46 -26.67 -16.26
CA GLY A 204 -4.93 -26.04 -17.48
C GLY A 204 -4.26 -26.56 -18.77
N GLN A 205 -3.06 -27.11 -18.69
CA GLN A 205 -2.39 -27.73 -19.84
C GLN A 205 -2.93 -29.13 -20.18
N LYS A 206 -3.50 -29.83 -19.19
CA LYS A 206 -4.10 -31.18 -19.43
C LYS A 206 -5.51 -31.12 -20.01
N GLU A 207 -6.17 -29.98 -19.97
CA GLU A 207 -7.54 -29.80 -20.50
C GLU A 207 -7.60 -29.27 -21.93
N VAL A 208 -6.48 -29.13 -22.64
CA VAL A 208 -6.45 -28.83 -24.09
C VAL A 208 -6.33 -30.15 -24.84
N PRO A 209 -7.43 -30.75 -25.36
CA PRO A 209 -7.33 -31.88 -26.27
C PRO A 209 -6.75 -31.41 -27.61
N PHE A 210 -5.88 -32.21 -28.20
CA PHE A 210 -5.36 -32.07 -29.56
C PHE A 210 -6.48 -31.99 -30.59
#